data_1edaafad9a61cf261b3c00fcd7ddc44e
#
_entry.id   1edaafad9a61cf261b3c00fcd7ddc44e
#
_cell.length_a   1.000
_cell.length_b   1.000
_cell.length_c   1.000
_cell.angle_alpha   90.00
_cell.angle_beta   90.00
_cell.angle_gamma   90.00
#
_symmetry.space_group_name_H-M   'P 1'
#
loop_
_entity.id
_entity.type
_entity.pdbx_description
1 polymer ?
#
loop_
_entity_poly.entity_id
_entity_poly.type
_entity_poly.pdbx_seq_one_letter_code
_entity_poly.pdbx_strand_id
1 'polypeptide(L)'
;MSYLYALLALSFAVSAVGWIYFIYFFSIGYGFAISALSVATAVLFHNVMTFPAAILLGVLFVYGIRLALYLLIRERKSASYKKILYQPDNTKRKPIFAMFMIWISCALLYVGQISPVTFYLYNLELGALVNHTWAWVGAVVAAAGVIIEMVADAQKNAAKKINANRFVSHGLYRIVRCPNYFGEVLMWTGSFLICFGACCTVGQWVIASLGYIGIVYVMFSGARRLELRQNETYGNDPEFQAYIKRTPLILPLVPIYSVAKHTWLKG
;
A
#
# COMPACT_ATOMS: atom_id res chain seq x y z
N MET A 1 -20.13 -14.47 -8.27
CA MET A 1 -19.02 -14.02 -9.17
C MET A 1 -19.26 -12.65 -9.80
N SER A 2 -20.53 -12.22 -9.98
CA SER A 2 -20.88 -10.89 -10.53
C SER A 2 -20.25 -9.71 -9.76
N TYR A 3 -20.14 -9.81 -8.44
CA TYR A 3 -19.51 -8.77 -7.59
C TYR A 3 -18.04 -8.52 -7.93
N LEU A 4 -17.25 -9.57 -8.28
CA LEU A 4 -15.85 -9.39 -8.68
C LEU A 4 -15.72 -8.60 -9.98
N TYR A 5 -16.64 -8.83 -10.94
CA TYR A 5 -16.66 -8.04 -12.18
C TYR A 5 -17.02 -6.59 -11.92
N ALA A 6 -17.96 -6.32 -11.00
CA ALA A 6 -18.31 -4.95 -10.61
C ALA A 6 -17.13 -4.23 -9.95
N LEU A 7 -16.45 -4.90 -9.00
CA LEU A 7 -15.25 -4.34 -8.34
C LEU A 7 -14.11 -4.13 -9.34
N LEU A 8 -13.91 -5.06 -10.29
CA LEU A 8 -12.90 -4.93 -11.33
C LEU A 8 -13.19 -3.76 -12.28
N ALA A 9 -14.43 -3.63 -12.72
CA ALA A 9 -14.85 -2.50 -13.56
C ALA A 9 -14.63 -1.15 -12.83
N LEU A 10 -15.01 -1.07 -11.55
CA LEU A 10 -14.75 0.11 -10.73
C LEU A 10 -13.25 0.40 -10.57
N SER A 11 -12.46 -0.65 -10.33
CA SER A 11 -10.99 -0.53 -10.24
C SER A 11 -10.38 0.02 -11.53
N PHE A 12 -10.81 -0.47 -12.69
CA PHE A 12 -10.41 0.06 -13.98
C PHE A 12 -10.80 1.53 -14.16
N ALA A 13 -12.04 1.88 -13.83
CA ALA A 13 -12.55 3.25 -13.98
C ALA A 13 -11.76 4.23 -13.13
N VAL A 14 -11.55 3.92 -11.84
CA VAL A 14 -10.86 4.83 -10.92
C VAL A 14 -9.36 4.90 -11.21
N SER A 15 -8.71 3.77 -11.51
CA SER A 15 -7.28 3.75 -11.83
C SER A 15 -6.94 4.33 -13.20
N ALA A 16 -7.95 4.61 -14.06
CA ALA A 16 -7.75 5.26 -15.36
C ALA A 16 -7.08 6.64 -15.27
N VAL A 17 -7.09 7.28 -14.09
CA VAL A 17 -6.31 8.52 -13.84
C VAL A 17 -4.82 8.34 -14.14
N GLY A 18 -4.28 7.12 -14.09
CA GLY A 18 -2.92 6.78 -14.48
C GLY A 18 -2.60 7.02 -15.97
N TRP A 19 -3.61 7.19 -16.83
CA TRP A 19 -3.42 7.58 -18.23
C TRP A 19 -3.04 9.06 -18.41
N ILE A 20 -3.29 9.90 -17.39
CA ILE A 20 -2.86 11.31 -17.38
C ILE A 20 -1.35 11.37 -17.11
N TYR A 21 -0.89 10.71 -16.04
CA TYR A 21 0.51 10.55 -15.70
C TYR A 21 0.75 9.13 -15.22
N PHE A 22 1.75 8.46 -15.79
CA PHE A 22 2.08 7.06 -15.49
C PHE A 22 2.19 6.75 -13.99
N ILE A 23 2.79 7.65 -13.23
CA ILE A 23 2.96 7.50 -11.78
C ILE A 23 1.62 7.44 -11.02
N TYR A 24 0.53 7.96 -11.59
CA TYR A 24 -0.78 7.96 -10.93
C TYR A 24 -1.39 6.57 -10.83
N PHE A 25 -0.97 5.63 -11.66
CA PHE A 25 -1.34 4.23 -11.46
C PHE A 25 -0.95 3.73 -10.06
N PHE A 26 0.21 4.11 -9.55
CA PHE A 26 0.79 3.62 -8.29
C PHE A 26 0.65 4.60 -7.12
N SER A 27 0.01 5.75 -7.32
CA SER A 27 -0.06 6.80 -6.32
C SER A 27 -1.51 7.26 -6.08
N ILE A 28 -1.95 8.31 -6.74
CA ILE A 28 -3.27 8.91 -6.56
C ILE A 28 -4.37 7.92 -6.96
N GLY A 29 -4.20 7.23 -8.09
CA GLY A 29 -5.13 6.20 -8.57
C GLY A 29 -5.25 5.02 -7.61
N TYR A 30 -4.13 4.59 -7.03
CA TYR A 30 -4.13 3.56 -6.00
C TYR A 30 -4.98 3.95 -4.79
N GLY A 31 -4.70 5.11 -4.19
CA GLY A 31 -5.43 5.55 -3.00
C GLY A 31 -6.94 5.69 -3.25
N PHE A 32 -7.34 6.34 -4.36
CA PHE A 32 -8.75 6.44 -4.71
C PHE A 32 -9.38 5.10 -5.07
N ALA A 33 -8.66 4.19 -5.73
CA ALA A 33 -9.18 2.86 -6.06
C ALA A 33 -9.47 2.05 -4.78
N ILE A 34 -8.56 2.01 -3.81
CA ILE A 34 -8.79 1.32 -2.54
C ILE A 34 -9.99 1.91 -1.80
N SER A 35 -10.12 3.24 -1.75
CA SER A 35 -11.27 3.88 -1.11
C SER A 35 -12.59 3.57 -1.82
N ALA A 36 -12.62 3.64 -3.15
CA ALA A 36 -13.81 3.35 -3.94
C ALA A 36 -14.23 1.87 -3.81
N LEU A 37 -13.25 0.95 -3.85
CA LEU A 37 -13.48 -0.49 -3.67
C LEU A 37 -14.00 -0.81 -2.27
N SER A 38 -13.50 -0.11 -1.24
CA SER A 38 -13.99 -0.27 0.15
C SER A 38 -15.46 0.13 0.27
N VAL A 39 -15.84 1.28 -0.32
CA VAL A 39 -17.24 1.73 -0.34
C VAL A 39 -18.11 0.78 -1.16
N ALA A 40 -17.66 0.38 -2.35
CA ALA A 40 -18.39 -0.56 -3.19
C ALA A 40 -18.63 -1.91 -2.49
N THR A 41 -17.62 -2.45 -1.81
CA THR A 41 -17.76 -3.68 -1.02
C THR A 41 -18.77 -3.47 0.12
N ALA A 42 -18.72 -2.34 0.82
CA ALA A 42 -19.70 -2.05 1.88
C ALA A 42 -21.13 -1.95 1.35
N VAL A 43 -21.33 -1.34 0.19
CA VAL A 43 -22.65 -1.23 -0.46
C VAL A 43 -23.15 -2.58 -0.96
N LEU A 44 -22.30 -3.35 -1.63
CA LEU A 44 -22.67 -4.67 -2.18
C LEU A 44 -23.10 -5.65 -1.10
N PHE A 45 -22.47 -5.61 0.07
CA PHE A 45 -22.69 -6.58 1.14
C PHE A 45 -23.30 -5.93 2.41
N HIS A 46 -24.08 -4.85 2.25
CA HIS A 46 -24.65 -4.12 3.38
C HIS A 46 -25.57 -4.98 4.27
N ASN A 47 -26.27 -5.97 3.69
CA ASN A 47 -27.18 -6.87 4.42
C ASN A 47 -26.48 -7.84 5.37
N VAL A 48 -25.21 -8.18 5.08
CA VAL A 48 -24.42 -9.13 5.88
C VAL A 48 -23.21 -8.46 6.53
N MET A 49 -23.23 -7.13 6.60
CA MET A 49 -22.16 -6.36 7.18
C MET A 49 -21.97 -6.68 8.66
N THR A 50 -20.76 -7.14 9.01
CA THR A 50 -20.36 -7.33 10.40
C THR A 50 -19.55 -6.15 10.91
N PHE A 51 -19.53 -5.96 12.23
CA PHE A 51 -18.79 -4.84 12.83
C PHE A 51 -17.28 -4.87 12.50
N PRO A 52 -16.53 -6.01 12.57
CA PRO A 52 -15.13 -6.04 12.19
C PRO A 52 -14.90 -5.75 10.69
N ALA A 53 -15.80 -6.19 9.80
CA ALA A 53 -15.70 -5.87 8.38
C ALA A 53 -15.94 -4.37 8.13
N ALA A 54 -16.90 -3.76 8.82
CA ALA A 54 -17.15 -2.32 8.72
C ALA A 54 -15.95 -1.50 9.21
N ILE A 55 -15.30 -1.90 10.33
CA ILE A 55 -14.08 -1.27 10.82
C ILE A 55 -12.97 -1.39 9.75
N LEU A 56 -12.72 -2.59 9.23
CA LEU A 56 -11.67 -2.78 8.23
C LEU A 56 -11.91 -1.97 6.96
N LEU A 57 -13.14 -2.01 6.42
CA LEU A 57 -13.49 -1.21 5.24
C LEU A 57 -13.36 0.29 5.50
N GLY A 58 -13.73 0.75 6.71
CA GLY A 58 -13.51 2.13 7.16
C GLY A 58 -12.02 2.50 7.23
N VAL A 59 -11.20 1.61 7.79
CA VAL A 59 -9.72 1.79 7.84
C VAL A 59 -9.14 1.90 6.44
N LEU A 60 -9.52 1.01 5.51
CA LEU A 60 -9.05 1.02 4.13
C LEU A 60 -9.53 2.26 3.37
N PHE A 61 -10.77 2.69 3.59
CA PHE A 61 -11.31 3.93 3.02
C PHE A 61 -10.50 5.15 3.47
N VAL A 62 -10.31 5.31 4.79
CA VAL A 62 -9.54 6.43 5.37
C VAL A 62 -8.10 6.41 4.89
N TYR A 63 -7.47 5.24 4.86
CA TYR A 63 -6.13 5.05 4.33
C TYR A 63 -6.02 5.55 2.88
N GLY A 64 -6.90 5.09 2.00
CA GLY A 64 -6.84 5.42 0.59
C GLY A 64 -7.09 6.92 0.31
N ILE A 65 -8.10 7.53 0.95
CA ILE A 65 -8.36 8.98 0.85
C ILE A 65 -7.17 9.78 1.37
N ARG A 66 -6.64 9.42 2.55
CA ARG A 66 -5.47 10.10 3.14
C ARG A 66 -4.27 10.05 2.20
N LEU A 67 -3.96 8.85 1.67
CA LEU A 67 -2.83 8.66 0.76
C LEU A 67 -3.00 9.51 -0.51
N ALA A 68 -4.16 9.44 -1.17
CA ALA A 68 -4.44 10.20 -2.38
C ALA A 68 -4.34 11.70 -2.15
N LEU A 69 -4.96 12.22 -1.08
CA LEU A 69 -4.91 13.64 -0.75
C LEU A 69 -3.50 14.11 -0.36
N TYR A 70 -2.77 13.31 0.42
CA TYR A 70 -1.39 13.63 0.79
C TYR A 70 -0.51 13.76 -0.46
N LEU A 71 -0.65 12.84 -1.42
CA LEU A 71 0.12 12.87 -2.67
C LEU A 71 -0.28 14.05 -3.56
N LEU A 72 -1.58 14.36 -3.67
CA LEU A 72 -2.09 15.53 -4.42
C LEU A 72 -1.56 16.85 -3.82
N ILE A 73 -1.60 17.01 -2.50
CA ILE A 73 -1.10 18.21 -1.82
C ILE A 73 0.41 18.34 -2.02
N ARG A 74 1.15 17.22 -1.90
CA ARG A 74 2.59 17.20 -2.13
C ARG A 74 2.95 17.57 -3.56
N GLU A 75 2.21 17.10 -4.54
CA GLU A 75 2.40 17.45 -5.95
C GLU A 75 2.21 18.96 -6.18
N ARG A 76 1.16 19.54 -5.60
CA ARG A 76 0.88 20.97 -5.74
C ARG A 76 1.92 21.87 -5.05
N LYS A 77 2.42 21.46 -3.87
CA LYS A 77 3.26 22.29 -2.99
C LYS A 77 4.77 22.08 -3.20
N SER A 78 5.21 20.93 -3.71
CA SER A 78 6.64 20.60 -3.79
C SER A 78 7.20 20.80 -5.19
N ALA A 79 8.06 21.82 -5.35
CA ALA A 79 8.81 22.05 -6.57
C ALA A 79 9.72 20.86 -6.94
N SER A 80 10.29 20.20 -5.93
CA SER A 80 11.12 18.98 -6.14
C SER A 80 10.30 17.82 -6.68
N TYR A 81 9.06 17.65 -6.22
CA TYR A 81 8.18 16.61 -6.73
C TYR A 81 7.71 16.90 -8.16
N LYS A 82 7.41 18.15 -8.46
CA LYS A 82 7.12 18.59 -9.84
C LYS A 82 8.30 18.28 -10.78
N LYS A 83 9.55 18.51 -10.34
CA LYS A 83 10.74 18.12 -11.13
C LYS A 83 10.77 16.62 -11.44
N ILE A 84 10.36 15.78 -10.50
CA ILE A 84 10.29 14.31 -10.72
C ILE A 84 9.19 13.97 -11.73
N LEU A 85 7.99 14.57 -11.61
CA LEU A 85 6.89 14.34 -12.55
C LEU A 85 7.24 14.76 -13.98
N TYR A 86 7.93 15.89 -14.12
CA TYR A 86 8.32 16.46 -15.43
C TYR A 86 9.71 16.01 -15.91
N GLN A 87 10.34 15.01 -15.26
CA GLN A 87 11.56 14.40 -15.82
C GLN A 87 11.27 13.75 -17.17
N PRO A 88 12.24 13.82 -18.14
CA PRO A 88 12.06 13.24 -19.47
C PRO A 88 11.61 11.78 -19.47
N ASP A 89 12.07 10.98 -18.50
CA ASP A 89 11.67 9.58 -18.36
C ASP A 89 10.22 9.38 -17.91
N ASN A 90 9.64 10.35 -17.18
CA ASN A 90 8.23 10.30 -16.74
C ASN A 90 7.29 10.99 -17.73
N THR A 91 7.81 11.90 -18.56
CA THR A 91 7.05 12.61 -19.59
C THR A 91 7.10 11.94 -20.96
N LYS A 92 8.11 11.12 -21.24
CA LYS A 92 8.12 10.27 -22.44
C LYS A 92 6.92 9.33 -22.35
N ARG A 93 6.02 9.42 -23.32
CA ARG A 93 4.91 8.47 -23.43
C ARG A 93 5.47 7.06 -23.48
N LYS A 94 5.21 6.29 -22.44
CA LYS A 94 5.49 4.85 -22.45
C LYS A 94 4.70 4.21 -23.60
N PRO A 95 5.18 3.12 -24.20
CA PRO A 95 4.42 2.42 -25.23
C PRO A 95 2.99 2.13 -24.71
N ILE A 96 1.98 2.40 -25.55
CA ILE A 96 0.56 2.23 -25.19
C ILE A 96 0.30 0.82 -24.64
N PHE A 97 0.92 -0.19 -25.24
CA PHE A 97 0.82 -1.57 -24.79
C PHE A 97 1.33 -1.75 -23.35
N ALA A 98 2.48 -1.17 -23.02
CA ALA A 98 3.02 -1.24 -21.66
C ALA A 98 2.12 -0.53 -20.64
N MET A 99 1.57 0.64 -20.98
CA MET A 99 0.61 1.35 -20.13
C MET A 99 -0.66 0.53 -19.91
N PHE A 100 -1.16 -0.11 -20.96
CA PHE A 100 -2.34 -0.95 -20.87
C PHE A 100 -2.10 -2.18 -19.96
N MET A 101 -0.97 -2.86 -20.12
CA MET A 101 -0.59 -4.00 -19.27
C MET A 101 -0.44 -3.61 -17.82
N ILE A 102 0.16 -2.44 -17.54
CA ILE A 102 0.31 -1.93 -16.18
C ILE A 102 -1.06 -1.55 -15.59
N TRP A 103 -1.92 -0.91 -16.35
CA TRP A 103 -3.27 -0.57 -15.91
C TRP A 103 -4.07 -1.80 -15.51
N ILE A 104 -4.04 -2.87 -16.34
CA ILE A 104 -4.65 -4.17 -16.02
C ILE A 104 -4.04 -4.73 -14.73
N SER A 105 -2.71 -4.76 -14.64
CA SER A 105 -2.01 -5.31 -13.47
C SER A 105 -2.37 -4.55 -12.18
N CYS A 106 -2.46 -3.22 -12.23
CA CYS A 106 -2.88 -2.40 -11.11
C CYS A 106 -4.33 -2.68 -10.72
N ALA A 107 -5.25 -2.74 -11.69
CA ALA A 107 -6.65 -2.99 -11.41
C ALA A 107 -6.87 -4.37 -10.76
N LEU A 108 -6.18 -5.40 -11.25
CA LEU A 108 -6.21 -6.75 -10.67
C LEU A 108 -5.60 -6.76 -9.26
N LEU A 109 -4.48 -6.06 -9.07
CA LEU A 109 -3.83 -5.96 -7.76
C LEU A 109 -4.77 -5.32 -6.72
N TYR A 110 -5.45 -4.22 -7.05
CA TYR A 110 -6.35 -3.53 -6.14
C TYR A 110 -7.56 -4.38 -5.74
N VAL A 111 -8.14 -5.10 -6.70
CA VAL A 111 -9.20 -6.07 -6.41
C VAL A 111 -8.67 -7.22 -5.55
N GLY A 112 -7.48 -7.72 -5.85
CA GLY A 112 -6.82 -8.74 -5.03
C GLY A 112 -6.59 -8.30 -3.58
N GLN A 113 -6.23 -7.03 -3.36
CA GLN A 113 -6.00 -6.46 -2.04
C GLN A 113 -7.29 -6.33 -1.21
N ILE A 114 -8.42 -5.94 -1.82
CA ILE A 114 -9.71 -5.85 -1.14
C ILE A 114 -10.42 -7.21 -1.00
N SER A 115 -9.99 -8.22 -1.76
CA SER A 115 -10.66 -9.51 -1.86
C SER A 115 -10.80 -10.27 -0.53
N PRO A 116 -9.88 -10.22 0.46
CA PRO A 116 -10.06 -10.91 1.72
C PRO A 116 -11.36 -10.55 2.45
N VAL A 117 -11.62 -9.26 2.62
CA VAL A 117 -12.86 -8.78 3.28
C VAL A 117 -14.08 -9.00 2.39
N THR A 118 -13.92 -8.91 1.06
CA THR A 118 -14.98 -9.21 0.11
C THR A 118 -15.40 -10.68 0.18
N PHE A 119 -14.44 -11.61 0.23
CA PHE A 119 -14.72 -13.05 0.36
C PHE A 119 -15.33 -13.39 1.72
N TYR A 120 -14.90 -12.74 2.79
CA TYR A 120 -15.50 -12.88 4.10
C TYR A 120 -17.00 -12.55 4.06
N LEU A 121 -17.37 -11.40 3.52
CA LEU A 121 -18.76 -10.97 3.41
C LEU A 121 -19.58 -11.83 2.44
N TYR A 122 -19.00 -12.18 1.30
CA TYR A 122 -19.64 -13.03 0.30
C TYR A 122 -19.93 -14.45 0.83
N ASN A 123 -18.96 -15.07 1.51
CA ASN A 123 -19.17 -16.41 2.07
C ASN A 123 -20.19 -16.38 3.21
N LEU A 124 -20.22 -15.29 3.98
CA LEU A 124 -21.26 -15.07 5.00
C LEU A 124 -22.65 -14.93 4.35
N GLU A 125 -22.77 -14.19 3.24
CA GLU A 125 -24.03 -14.07 2.47
C GLU A 125 -24.54 -15.40 1.94
N LEU A 126 -23.62 -16.31 1.58
CA LEU A 126 -23.95 -17.68 1.17
C LEU A 126 -24.28 -18.61 2.34
N GLY A 127 -24.27 -18.13 3.59
CA GLY A 127 -24.51 -18.94 4.78
C GLY A 127 -23.36 -19.85 5.17
N ALA A 128 -22.14 -19.62 4.66
CA ALA A 128 -20.98 -20.37 5.07
C ALA A 128 -20.57 -20.06 6.51
N LEU A 129 -20.04 -21.06 7.19
CA LEU A 129 -19.48 -20.86 8.54
C LEU A 129 -18.15 -20.11 8.43
N VAL A 130 -18.14 -18.86 8.85
CA VAL A 130 -16.95 -18.02 8.91
C VAL A 130 -16.49 -17.81 10.35
N ASN A 131 -15.17 -17.73 10.55
CA ASN A 131 -14.64 -17.44 11.89
C ASN A 131 -14.42 -15.94 12.06
N HIS A 132 -15.30 -15.30 12.80
CA HIS A 132 -15.26 -13.86 13.07
C HIS A 132 -14.02 -13.42 13.84
N THR A 133 -13.35 -14.30 14.58
CA THR A 133 -12.12 -13.96 15.31
C THR A 133 -11.04 -13.45 14.38
N TRP A 134 -10.85 -14.08 13.22
CA TRP A 134 -9.88 -13.63 12.23
C TRP A 134 -10.25 -12.27 11.60
N ALA A 135 -11.54 -11.98 11.48
CA ALA A 135 -11.99 -10.66 11.03
C ALA A 135 -11.65 -9.56 12.05
N TRP A 136 -11.82 -9.83 13.35
CA TRP A 136 -11.40 -8.92 14.42
C TRP A 136 -9.90 -8.73 14.47
N VAL A 137 -9.13 -9.82 14.47
CA VAL A 137 -7.65 -9.76 14.45
C VAL A 137 -7.18 -8.95 13.24
N GLY A 138 -7.74 -9.23 12.07
CA GLY A 138 -7.42 -8.53 10.83
C GLY A 138 -7.71 -7.02 10.91
N ALA A 139 -8.88 -6.63 11.43
CA ALA A 139 -9.26 -5.22 11.57
C ALA A 139 -8.33 -4.47 12.53
N VAL A 140 -7.98 -5.07 13.68
CA VAL A 140 -7.07 -4.47 14.67
C VAL A 140 -5.66 -4.32 14.10
N VAL A 141 -5.13 -5.36 13.45
CA VAL A 141 -3.79 -5.32 12.84
C VAL A 141 -3.74 -4.29 11.71
N ALA A 142 -4.78 -4.21 10.87
CA ALA A 142 -4.86 -3.21 9.80
C ALA A 142 -4.91 -1.78 10.36
N ALA A 143 -5.72 -1.53 11.40
CA ALA A 143 -5.80 -0.22 12.04
C ALA A 143 -4.44 0.19 12.65
N ALA A 144 -3.75 -0.74 13.34
CA ALA A 144 -2.41 -0.49 13.86
C ALA A 144 -1.42 -0.13 12.74
N GLY A 145 -1.49 -0.81 11.59
CA GLY A 145 -0.66 -0.51 10.41
C GLY A 145 -0.85 0.92 9.91
N VAL A 146 -2.11 1.37 9.76
CA VAL A 146 -2.43 2.74 9.32
C VAL A 146 -1.94 3.77 10.34
N ILE A 147 -2.11 3.52 11.63
CA ILE A 147 -1.63 4.41 12.70
C ILE A 147 -0.10 4.54 12.63
N ILE A 148 0.64 3.43 12.50
CA ILE A 148 2.09 3.44 12.37
C ILE A 148 2.53 4.26 11.15
N GLU A 149 1.87 4.08 10.00
CA GLU A 149 2.17 4.85 8.79
C GLU A 149 1.93 6.35 8.99
N MET A 150 0.79 6.72 9.58
CA MET A 150 0.46 8.13 9.87
C MET A 150 1.49 8.78 10.80
N VAL A 151 1.87 8.09 11.87
CA VAL A 151 2.88 8.58 12.84
C VAL A 151 4.25 8.69 12.17
N ALA A 152 4.63 7.71 11.34
CA ALA A 152 5.89 7.74 10.59
C ALA A 152 5.96 8.95 9.65
N ASP A 153 4.89 9.19 8.86
CA ASP A 153 4.83 10.34 7.97
C ASP A 153 4.87 11.67 8.73
N ALA A 154 4.17 11.77 9.87
CA ALA A 154 4.21 12.96 10.73
C ALA A 154 5.61 13.22 11.30
N GLN A 155 6.29 12.19 11.82
CA GLN A 155 7.67 12.28 12.33
C GLN A 155 8.64 12.71 11.23
N LYS A 156 8.53 12.12 10.04
CA LYS A 156 9.35 12.49 8.88
C LYS A 156 9.15 13.95 8.49
N ASN A 157 7.88 14.38 8.37
CA ASN A 157 7.55 15.74 8.01
C ASN A 157 8.07 16.75 9.04
N ALA A 158 7.93 16.46 10.34
CA ALA A 158 8.46 17.31 11.42
C ALA A 158 9.99 17.41 11.35
N ALA A 159 10.69 16.28 11.21
CA ALA A 159 12.14 16.25 11.10
C ALA A 159 12.66 17.03 9.89
N LYS A 160 11.98 16.89 8.73
CA LYS A 160 12.35 17.60 7.50
C LYS A 160 12.06 19.09 7.51
N LYS A 161 11.14 19.56 8.36
CA LYS A 161 10.95 20.99 8.63
C LYS A 161 12.12 21.61 9.41
N ILE A 162 12.73 20.83 10.32
CA ILE A 162 13.88 21.26 11.12
C ILE A 162 15.15 21.24 10.26
N ASN A 163 15.42 20.13 9.58
CA ASN A 163 16.59 19.99 8.70
C ASN A 163 16.23 19.14 7.48
N ALA A 164 15.99 19.81 6.35
CA ALA A 164 15.60 19.16 5.11
C ALA A 164 16.67 18.21 4.54
N ASN A 165 17.95 18.50 4.82
CA ASN A 165 19.09 17.80 4.25
C ASN A 165 19.60 16.64 5.11
N ARG A 166 19.03 16.41 6.30
CA ARG A 166 19.44 15.32 7.19
C ARG A 166 18.49 14.12 7.05
N PHE A 167 19.02 12.90 7.15
CA PHE A 167 18.20 11.69 7.27
C PHE A 167 17.47 11.65 8.62
N VAL A 168 16.37 10.89 8.70
CA VAL A 168 15.57 10.72 9.91
C VAL A 168 15.94 9.40 10.57
N SER A 169 16.32 9.44 11.86
CA SER A 169 16.79 8.27 12.63
C SER A 169 16.20 8.18 14.05
N HIS A 170 15.15 8.96 14.34
CA HIS A 170 14.50 8.98 15.66
C HIS A 170 13.03 8.54 15.58
N GLY A 171 12.41 8.27 16.74
CA GLY A 171 11.04 7.77 16.81
C GLY A 171 10.93 6.38 16.15
N LEU A 172 9.92 6.18 15.31
CA LEU A 172 9.71 4.92 14.59
C LEU A 172 10.87 4.59 13.63
N TYR A 173 11.60 5.60 13.14
CA TYR A 173 12.79 5.43 12.30
C TYR A 173 13.99 4.85 13.04
N ARG A 174 13.93 4.76 14.37
CA ARG A 174 14.93 4.04 15.18
C ARG A 174 14.70 2.52 15.15
N ILE A 175 13.45 2.10 14.92
CA ILE A 175 13.05 0.69 14.89
C ILE A 175 13.29 0.08 13.52
N VAL A 176 12.80 0.76 12.46
CA VAL A 176 13.02 0.39 11.04
C VAL A 176 13.27 1.65 10.22
N ARG A 177 13.98 1.52 9.11
CA ARG A 177 14.31 2.68 8.26
C ARG A 177 13.13 3.20 7.43
N CYS A 178 12.16 2.34 7.16
CA CYS A 178 10.96 2.67 6.37
C CYS A 178 9.69 2.33 7.16
N PRO A 179 9.41 3.02 8.31
CA PRO A 179 8.27 2.67 9.16
C PRO A 179 6.92 2.91 8.48
N ASN A 180 6.83 3.84 7.53
CA ASN A 180 5.62 4.03 6.71
C ASN A 180 5.34 2.81 5.83
N TYR A 181 6.36 2.21 5.19
CA TYR A 181 6.19 0.97 4.42
C TYR A 181 5.88 -0.23 5.32
N PHE A 182 6.48 -0.28 6.51
CA PHE A 182 6.12 -1.28 7.51
C PHE A 182 4.64 -1.17 7.92
N GLY A 183 4.15 0.05 8.17
CA GLY A 183 2.75 0.30 8.48
C GLY A 183 1.82 -0.18 7.37
N GLU A 184 2.16 0.08 6.11
CA GLU A 184 1.38 -0.37 4.96
C GLU A 184 1.40 -1.90 4.80
N VAL A 185 2.57 -2.55 4.94
CA VAL A 185 2.66 -4.02 4.96
C VAL A 185 1.81 -4.60 6.09
N LEU A 186 1.85 -4.00 7.28
CA LEU A 186 1.08 -4.48 8.42
C LEU A 186 -0.44 -4.31 8.19
N MET A 187 -0.86 -3.20 7.59
CA MET A 187 -2.27 -2.98 7.22
C MET A 187 -2.77 -4.06 6.27
N TRP A 188 -2.01 -4.36 5.21
CA TRP A 188 -2.39 -5.40 4.25
C TRP A 188 -2.27 -6.81 4.83
N THR A 189 -1.34 -7.04 5.77
CA THR A 189 -1.28 -8.28 6.55
C THR A 189 -2.57 -8.46 7.35
N GLY A 190 -3.05 -7.39 8.02
CA GLY A 190 -4.34 -7.41 8.72
C GLY A 190 -5.51 -7.76 7.80
N SER A 191 -5.58 -7.15 6.61
CA SER A 191 -6.59 -7.51 5.60
C SER A 191 -6.49 -8.99 5.20
N PHE A 192 -5.29 -9.51 4.95
CA PHE A 192 -5.06 -10.89 4.52
C PHE A 192 -5.38 -11.91 5.62
N LEU A 193 -5.17 -11.59 6.89
CA LEU A 193 -5.45 -12.50 8.02
C LEU A 193 -6.92 -12.95 8.07
N ILE A 194 -7.84 -12.18 7.52
CA ILE A 194 -9.27 -12.56 7.42
C ILE A 194 -9.45 -13.86 6.64
N CYS A 195 -8.59 -14.13 5.65
CA CYS A 195 -8.68 -15.35 4.84
C CYS A 195 -8.67 -16.62 5.67
N PHE A 196 -7.94 -16.67 6.81
CA PHE A 196 -7.88 -17.84 7.67
C PHE A 196 -9.22 -18.21 8.33
N GLY A 197 -10.16 -17.28 8.38
CA GLY A 197 -11.50 -17.53 8.88
C GLY A 197 -12.60 -17.47 7.83
N ALA A 198 -12.25 -17.14 6.59
CA ALA A 198 -13.23 -16.73 5.58
C ALA A 198 -13.10 -17.43 4.23
N CYS A 199 -11.88 -17.73 3.77
CA CYS A 199 -11.69 -18.30 2.42
C CYS A 199 -12.10 -19.77 2.38
N CYS A 200 -13.11 -20.08 1.57
CA CYS A 200 -13.70 -21.42 1.46
C CYS A 200 -13.17 -22.21 0.24
N THR A 201 -12.54 -21.53 -0.72
CA THR A 201 -12.09 -22.15 -1.98
C THR A 201 -10.64 -21.81 -2.29
N VAL A 202 -9.98 -22.69 -3.06
CA VAL A 202 -8.60 -22.46 -3.55
C VAL A 202 -8.52 -21.16 -4.37
N GLY A 203 -9.54 -20.87 -5.19
CA GLY A 203 -9.56 -19.64 -5.98
C GLY A 203 -9.55 -18.37 -5.12
N GLN A 204 -10.30 -18.35 -4.01
CA GLN A 204 -10.29 -17.23 -3.05
C GLN A 204 -8.89 -17.05 -2.44
N TRP A 205 -8.26 -18.14 -2.01
CA TRP A 205 -6.90 -18.11 -1.47
C TRP A 205 -5.89 -17.58 -2.49
N VAL A 206 -5.96 -18.05 -3.75
CA VAL A 206 -5.04 -17.61 -4.81
C VAL A 206 -5.19 -16.10 -5.07
N ILE A 207 -6.42 -15.60 -5.23
CA ILE A 207 -6.66 -14.18 -5.51
C ILE A 207 -6.17 -13.31 -4.34
N ALA A 208 -6.52 -13.66 -3.10
CA ALA A 208 -6.10 -12.93 -1.91
C ALA A 208 -4.57 -12.95 -1.73
N SER A 209 -3.94 -14.12 -1.93
CA SER A 209 -2.48 -14.26 -1.83
C SER A 209 -1.75 -13.46 -2.89
N LEU A 210 -2.22 -13.46 -4.15
CA LEU A 210 -1.62 -12.63 -5.21
C LEU A 210 -1.74 -11.14 -4.90
N GLY A 211 -2.89 -10.69 -4.36
CA GLY A 211 -3.07 -9.32 -3.91
C GLY A 211 -2.08 -8.94 -2.79
N TYR A 212 -1.95 -9.80 -1.78
CA TYR A 212 -1.05 -9.56 -0.65
C TYR A 212 0.44 -9.62 -1.06
N ILE A 213 0.86 -10.65 -1.78
CA ILE A 213 2.26 -10.79 -2.24
C ILE A 213 2.62 -9.63 -3.17
N GLY A 214 1.68 -9.22 -4.05
CA GLY A 214 1.88 -8.11 -4.96
C GLY A 214 2.17 -6.80 -4.23
N ILE A 215 1.41 -6.46 -3.18
CA ILE A 215 1.65 -5.21 -2.43
C ILE A 215 2.93 -5.29 -1.60
N VAL A 216 3.23 -6.42 -0.99
CA VAL A 216 4.50 -6.61 -0.26
C VAL A 216 5.68 -6.39 -1.22
N TYR A 217 5.62 -6.96 -2.44
CA TYR A 217 6.61 -6.73 -3.48
C TYR A 217 6.76 -5.23 -3.82
N VAL A 218 5.65 -4.52 -3.99
CA VAL A 218 5.66 -3.07 -4.27
C VAL A 218 6.31 -2.29 -3.13
N MET A 219 6.04 -2.63 -1.87
CA MET A 219 6.65 -1.97 -0.70
C MET A 219 8.16 -2.20 -0.63
N PHE A 220 8.62 -3.43 -0.86
CA PHE A 220 10.06 -3.72 -0.91
C PHE A 220 10.75 -3.04 -2.10
N SER A 221 10.10 -2.97 -3.25
CA SER A 221 10.61 -2.24 -4.43
C SER A 221 10.71 -0.74 -4.17
N GLY A 222 9.71 -0.16 -3.49
CA GLY A 222 9.73 1.23 -3.05
C GLY A 222 10.85 1.51 -2.04
N ALA A 223 11.05 0.60 -1.08
CA ALA A 223 12.12 0.71 -0.09
C ALA A 223 13.51 0.64 -0.75
N ARG A 224 13.70 -0.22 -1.75
CA ARG A 224 14.94 -0.28 -2.53
C ARG A 224 15.23 1.05 -3.23
N ARG A 225 14.25 1.63 -3.91
CA ARG A 225 14.42 2.95 -4.54
C ARG A 225 14.80 4.04 -3.52
N LEU A 226 14.15 4.02 -2.36
CA LEU A 226 14.46 4.96 -1.28
C LEU A 226 15.87 4.75 -0.74
N GLU A 227 16.28 3.50 -0.52
CA GLU A 227 17.62 3.14 -0.06
C GLU A 227 18.71 3.61 -1.02
N LEU A 228 18.57 3.35 -2.32
CA LEU A 228 19.52 3.79 -3.34
C LEU A 228 19.68 5.31 -3.31
N ARG A 229 18.59 6.06 -3.31
CA ARG A 229 18.61 7.52 -3.24
C ARG A 229 19.21 8.05 -1.92
N GLN A 230 18.95 7.37 -0.80
CA GLN A 230 19.55 7.75 0.48
C GLN A 230 21.06 7.50 0.49
N ASN A 231 21.51 6.40 -0.11
CA ASN A 231 22.94 6.11 -0.25
C ASN A 231 23.65 7.13 -1.14
N GLU A 232 23.03 7.58 -2.22
CA GLU A 232 23.56 8.68 -3.05
C GLU A 232 23.67 9.99 -2.26
N THR A 233 22.68 10.28 -1.42
CA THR A 233 22.62 11.57 -0.70
C THR A 233 23.45 11.58 0.56
N TYR A 234 23.48 10.48 1.33
CA TYR A 234 24.08 10.41 2.68
C TYR A 234 25.16 9.35 2.81
N GLY A 235 25.54 8.70 1.70
CA GLY A 235 26.49 7.55 1.74
C GLY A 235 27.86 7.86 2.36
N ASN A 236 28.31 9.11 2.26
CA ASN A 236 29.58 9.57 2.86
C ASN A 236 29.46 10.05 4.32
N ASP A 237 28.25 10.07 4.89
CA ASP A 237 28.02 10.45 6.27
C ASP A 237 28.26 9.25 7.20
N PRO A 238 29.26 9.31 8.13
CA PRO A 238 29.55 8.23 9.05
C PRO A 238 28.37 7.88 9.98
N GLU A 239 27.57 8.88 10.38
CA GLU A 239 26.39 8.65 11.22
C GLU A 239 25.32 7.87 10.43
N PHE A 240 25.14 8.20 9.16
CA PHE A 240 24.22 7.44 8.30
C PHE A 240 24.70 6.01 8.10
N GLN A 241 25.99 5.79 7.89
CA GLN A 241 26.57 4.45 7.76
C GLN A 241 26.40 3.61 9.05
N ALA A 242 26.59 4.21 10.22
CA ALA A 242 26.31 3.57 11.50
C ALA A 242 24.83 3.25 11.68
N TYR A 243 23.94 4.15 11.24
CA TYR A 243 22.49 3.98 11.32
C TYR A 243 22.00 2.81 10.46
N ILE A 244 22.40 2.72 9.19
CA ILE A 244 21.92 1.65 8.28
C ILE A 244 22.44 0.26 8.66
N LYS A 245 23.59 0.16 9.35
CA LYS A 245 24.12 -1.11 9.84
C LYS A 245 23.34 -1.69 11.02
N ARG A 246 22.71 -0.86 11.83
CA ARG A 246 21.99 -1.29 13.06
C ARG A 246 20.48 -1.33 12.92
N THR A 247 19.91 -0.63 11.91
CA THR A 247 18.47 -0.46 11.77
C THR A 247 17.97 -1.20 10.54
N PRO A 248 17.11 -2.23 10.69
CA PRO A 248 16.56 -2.98 9.56
C PRO A 248 15.71 -2.08 8.65
N LEU A 249 15.50 -2.53 7.39
CA LEU A 249 14.90 -1.68 6.37
C LEU A 249 13.39 -1.47 6.57
N ILE A 250 12.61 -2.58 6.62
CA ILE A 250 11.14 -2.53 6.69
C ILE A 250 10.61 -3.29 7.89
N LEU A 251 11.02 -4.56 8.06
CA LEU A 251 10.45 -5.45 9.07
C LEU A 251 11.27 -5.37 10.37
N PRO A 252 10.63 -5.00 11.50
CA PRO A 252 11.30 -5.05 12.79
C PRO A 252 11.69 -6.48 13.13
N LEU A 253 12.79 -6.66 13.85
CA LEU A 253 13.33 -7.96 14.27
C LEU A 253 13.81 -8.89 13.13
N VAL A 254 13.57 -8.55 11.87
CA VAL A 254 14.11 -9.28 10.73
C VAL A 254 15.38 -8.59 10.24
N PRO A 255 16.54 -9.27 10.20
CA PRO A 255 17.84 -8.65 9.90
C PRO A 255 18.03 -8.34 8.39
N ILE A 256 17.02 -7.74 7.75
CA ILE A 256 17.11 -7.24 6.38
C ILE A 256 17.60 -5.79 6.44
N TYR A 257 18.92 -5.60 6.39
CA TYR A 257 19.52 -4.28 6.47
C TYR A 257 19.69 -3.60 5.10
N SER A 258 19.65 -4.34 4.00
CA SER A 258 19.74 -3.78 2.66
C SER A 258 19.08 -4.69 1.62
N VAL A 259 18.41 -4.06 0.68
CA VAL A 259 17.84 -4.68 -0.53
C VAL A 259 18.42 -4.06 -1.82
N ALA A 260 19.40 -3.18 -1.70
CA ALA A 260 20.00 -2.45 -2.83
C ALA A 260 20.50 -3.36 -3.94
N LYS A 261 21.08 -4.53 -3.57
CA LYS A 261 21.64 -5.51 -4.52
C LYS A 261 20.58 -6.34 -5.26
N HIS A 262 19.33 -6.36 -4.78
CA HIS A 262 18.26 -7.16 -5.38
C HIS A 262 17.64 -6.47 -6.60
N THR A 263 18.29 -6.59 -7.76
CA THR A 263 17.90 -5.90 -9.01
C THR A 263 16.54 -6.34 -9.56
N TRP A 264 16.00 -7.48 -9.12
CA TRP A 264 14.66 -7.95 -9.45
C TRP A 264 13.53 -7.14 -8.75
N LEU A 265 13.84 -6.44 -7.65
CA LEU A 265 12.95 -5.45 -7.04
C LEU A 265 12.96 -4.17 -7.90
N LYS A 266 12.25 -4.23 -9.03
CA LYS A 266 12.07 -3.08 -9.92
C LYS A 266 10.82 -2.32 -9.46
N GLY A 267 10.97 -1.08 -9.09
CA GLY A 267 9.87 -0.20 -8.73
C GLY A 267 10.05 1.17 -9.37
#